data_c2d4262dd5fad91b52bb533a7ba84652
#
_entry.id   c2d4262dd5fad91b52bb533a7ba84652
#
_cell.length_a   1.000
_cell.length_b   1.000
_cell.length_c   1.000
_cell.angle_alpha   90.00
_cell.angle_beta   90.00
_cell.angle_gamma   90.00
#
_symmetry.space_group_name_H-M   'P 1'
#
loop_
_entity.id
_entity.type
_entity.pdbx_description
1 polymer ?
#
loop_
_entity_poly.entity_id
_entity_poly.type
_entity_poly.pdbx_seq_one_letter_code
_entity_poly.pdbx_strand_id
1 'polypeptide(L)'
;MRLDTFLISYSDSSFTNPHEVALPQQPENRAGQFTHMGAQYWGFETKRHDAWTLHPDSETLTFSPTAQHELLLGLKQPAIVDQIDISTHWFTGNQVPAVSIELIRGDQAVTVVDRHRLEPDAEVTLRCQPTEADKCRVLCHQEGGISRISLFGDALQDRSQPINLLESAAISSVSNAHYGHPADAIVGVREVDHMKGWESARGSFGEHAVFRFDQPVTPNTLVVDTYLHRLNPPLCCQLFALPLEQTAHTSLSEPILPKWEVSVSQADDFEPVEDLSAFMSNELIKSRTDQRDIQVRMGRNTSPWMPITGLIGLSPDTYHEEATITGFATKALLFIFFPNGGIHGLKVYGDCT
;
A
#
# COMPACT_ATOMS: atom_id res chain seq x y z
N MET A 1 -11.34 -4.91 -25.29
CA MET A 1 -11.89 -3.72 -24.64
C MET A 1 -10.86 -3.08 -23.71
N ARG A 2 -11.02 -1.79 -23.29
CA ARG A 2 -10.16 -1.22 -22.23
C ARG A 2 -10.47 -1.92 -20.92
N LEU A 3 -9.40 -2.31 -20.20
CA LEU A 3 -9.51 -2.97 -18.91
C LEU A 3 -9.46 -1.94 -17.78
N ASP A 4 -10.18 -2.20 -16.70
CA ASP A 4 -10.13 -1.36 -15.50
C ASP A 4 -8.87 -1.66 -14.69
N THR A 5 -8.06 -0.62 -14.50
CA THR A 5 -6.79 -0.71 -13.79
C THR A 5 -6.73 0.29 -12.64
N PHE A 6 -5.80 0.06 -11.72
CA PHE A 6 -5.44 0.98 -10.65
C PHE A 6 -3.94 0.88 -10.37
N LEU A 7 -3.35 1.91 -9.82
CA LEU A 7 -1.93 1.88 -9.47
C LEU A 7 -1.76 1.20 -8.09
N ILE A 8 -0.99 0.11 -8.04
CA ILE A 8 -0.63 -0.59 -6.80
C ILE A 8 0.47 0.18 -6.08
N SER A 9 1.57 0.43 -6.78
CA SER A 9 2.75 1.11 -6.23
C SER A 9 3.57 1.78 -7.33
N TYR A 10 4.48 2.65 -6.91
CA TYR A 10 5.47 3.31 -7.77
C TYR A 10 6.77 3.50 -7.00
N SER A 11 7.89 3.52 -7.69
CA SER A 11 9.22 3.63 -7.07
C SER A 11 9.43 4.97 -6.39
N ASP A 12 9.07 6.03 -7.07
CA ASP A 12 9.19 7.41 -6.59
C ASP A 12 8.26 8.34 -7.39
N SER A 13 7.98 9.50 -6.84
CA SER A 13 7.29 10.56 -7.59
C SER A 13 7.81 11.94 -7.19
N SER A 14 7.76 12.89 -8.10
CA SER A 14 8.08 14.28 -7.81
C SER A 14 6.82 15.04 -7.35
N PHE A 15 6.30 15.94 -8.16
CA PHE A 15 5.20 16.84 -7.81
C PHE A 15 3.88 16.48 -8.51
N THR A 16 3.77 15.28 -9.05
CA THR A 16 2.59 14.77 -9.75
C THR A 16 1.73 13.88 -8.87
N ASN A 17 0.57 13.48 -9.38
CA ASN A 17 -0.25 12.41 -8.81
C ASN A 17 -0.13 11.12 -9.65
N PRO A 18 0.71 10.15 -9.26
CA PRO A 18 0.96 8.95 -10.05
C PRO A 18 -0.30 8.11 -10.33
N HIS A 19 -1.32 8.18 -9.49
CA HIS A 19 -2.55 7.41 -9.68
C HIS A 19 -3.32 7.80 -10.95
N GLU A 20 -3.08 9.00 -11.47
CA GLU A 20 -3.72 9.50 -12.69
C GLU A 20 -3.33 8.70 -13.94
N VAL A 21 -2.19 7.98 -13.93
CA VAL A 21 -1.77 7.15 -15.08
C VAL A 21 -2.76 6.04 -15.41
N ALA A 22 -3.51 5.54 -14.42
CA ALA A 22 -4.48 4.46 -14.59
C ALA A 22 -5.88 4.96 -14.96
N LEU A 23 -6.15 6.27 -14.88
CA LEU A 23 -7.47 6.84 -15.13
C LEU A 23 -7.86 6.76 -16.62
N PRO A 24 -9.17 6.61 -16.94
CA PRO A 24 -9.64 6.46 -18.30
C PRO A 24 -9.62 7.76 -19.12
N GLN A 25 -9.68 8.91 -18.46
CA GLN A 25 -9.76 10.21 -19.13
C GLN A 25 -8.47 10.60 -19.82
N GLN A 26 -8.57 11.54 -20.74
CA GLN A 26 -7.42 12.12 -21.40
C GLN A 26 -6.60 12.94 -20.39
N PRO A 27 -5.25 12.91 -20.50
CA PRO A 27 -4.39 13.74 -19.67
C PRO A 27 -4.70 15.23 -19.81
N GLU A 28 -4.86 15.92 -18.68
CA GLU A 28 -5.12 17.35 -18.64
C GLU A 28 -3.87 18.17 -18.88
N ASN A 29 -4.03 19.27 -19.59
CA ASN A 29 -2.96 20.27 -19.69
C ASN A 29 -2.91 21.10 -18.40
N ARG A 30 -1.83 20.97 -17.66
CA ARG A 30 -1.55 21.73 -16.42
C ARG A 30 -0.41 22.74 -16.59
N ALA A 31 -0.07 23.11 -17.84
CA ALA A 31 0.96 24.08 -18.12
C ALA A 31 0.70 25.42 -17.36
N GLY A 32 1.70 25.89 -16.65
CA GLY A 32 1.59 27.10 -15.83
C GLY A 32 0.92 26.94 -14.46
N GLN A 33 0.50 25.73 -14.10
CA GLN A 33 0.02 25.44 -12.76
C GLN A 33 1.19 25.05 -11.85
N PHE A 34 1.23 25.67 -10.66
CA PHE A 34 2.27 25.40 -9.67
C PHE A 34 1.66 25.19 -8.30
N THR A 35 2.29 24.34 -7.52
CA THR A 35 2.07 24.20 -6.07
C THR A 35 3.38 24.48 -5.33
N HIS A 36 3.36 24.36 -4.01
CA HIS A 36 4.59 24.39 -3.21
C HIS A 36 5.58 23.27 -3.54
N MET A 37 5.12 22.22 -4.24
CA MET A 37 5.96 21.11 -4.72
C MET A 37 6.60 21.39 -6.08
N GLY A 38 6.19 22.41 -6.81
CA GLY A 38 6.69 22.76 -8.13
C GLY A 38 5.62 22.78 -9.22
N ALA A 39 6.05 22.69 -10.47
CA ALA A 39 5.17 22.64 -11.63
C ALA A 39 4.32 21.36 -11.64
N GLN A 40 3.05 21.50 -12.02
CA GLN A 40 2.12 20.37 -12.06
C GLN A 40 2.09 19.73 -13.45
N TYR A 41 2.06 18.39 -13.45
CA TYR A 41 1.79 17.58 -14.63
C TYR A 41 0.73 16.54 -14.30
N TRP A 42 0.00 16.07 -15.31
CA TRP A 42 -0.89 14.94 -15.19
C TRP A 42 -0.12 13.63 -15.23
N GLY A 43 -0.37 12.72 -14.31
CA GLY A 43 0.20 11.39 -14.30
C GLY A 43 1.45 11.25 -13.42
N PHE A 44 2.34 10.35 -13.80
CA PHE A 44 3.55 10.01 -13.09
C PHE A 44 4.75 10.81 -13.61
N GLU A 45 5.57 11.33 -12.72
CA GLU A 45 6.88 11.88 -13.03
C GLU A 45 7.84 11.52 -11.90
N THR A 46 9.02 11.00 -12.25
CA THR A 46 10.06 10.63 -11.29
C THR A 46 10.73 11.85 -10.68
N LYS A 47 11.43 11.66 -9.59
CA LYS A 47 12.47 12.60 -9.17
C LYS A 47 13.55 12.66 -10.24
N ARG A 48 14.42 13.67 -10.12
CA ARG A 48 15.60 13.81 -10.97
C ARG A 48 16.86 13.48 -10.21
N HIS A 49 17.84 12.93 -10.92
CA HIS A 49 19.21 12.71 -10.45
C HIS A 49 19.37 11.60 -9.41
N ASP A 50 18.39 10.74 -9.20
CA ASP A 50 18.48 9.61 -8.24
C ASP A 50 19.57 8.58 -8.64
N ALA A 51 19.92 8.50 -9.93
CA ALA A 51 21.00 7.65 -10.43
C ALA A 51 22.40 8.24 -10.25
N TRP A 52 22.51 9.50 -9.82
CA TRP A 52 23.76 10.21 -9.65
C TRP A 52 24.14 10.38 -8.20
N THR A 53 25.40 10.17 -7.87
CA THR A 53 25.98 10.42 -6.54
C THR A 53 27.15 11.38 -6.67
N LEU A 54 27.06 12.51 -5.95
CA LEU A 54 28.18 13.45 -5.82
C LEU A 54 29.10 13.00 -4.66
N HIS A 55 30.38 12.95 -4.93
CA HIS A 55 31.44 12.70 -3.95
C HIS A 55 32.28 13.98 -3.79
N PRO A 56 31.92 14.87 -2.85
CA PRO A 56 32.56 16.19 -2.72
C PRO A 56 34.06 16.11 -2.44
N ASP A 57 34.50 15.14 -1.63
CA ASP A 57 35.92 14.99 -1.23
C ASP A 57 36.84 14.63 -2.39
N SER A 58 36.33 13.95 -3.40
CA SER A 58 37.06 13.57 -4.62
C SER A 58 36.68 14.41 -5.83
N GLU A 59 35.76 15.37 -5.67
CA GLU A 59 35.22 16.20 -6.74
C GLU A 59 34.70 15.38 -7.94
N THR A 60 34.07 14.22 -7.65
CA THR A 60 33.58 13.30 -8.68
C THR A 60 32.08 13.06 -8.58
N LEU A 61 31.47 12.71 -9.71
CA LEU A 61 30.11 12.23 -9.85
C LEU A 61 30.13 10.77 -10.32
N THR A 62 29.36 9.91 -9.69
CA THR A 62 29.14 8.54 -10.16
C THR A 62 27.71 8.36 -10.64
N PHE A 63 27.51 7.56 -11.67
CA PHE A 63 26.21 7.21 -12.23
C PHE A 63 25.94 5.73 -12.05
N SER A 64 24.77 5.37 -11.50
CA SER A 64 24.33 3.97 -11.38
C SER A 64 23.31 3.64 -12.49
N PRO A 65 23.72 2.95 -13.56
CA PRO A 65 22.81 2.62 -14.67
C PRO A 65 21.75 1.58 -14.31
N THR A 66 21.83 0.97 -13.13
CA THR A 66 20.86 -0.03 -12.64
C THR A 66 19.68 0.59 -11.90
N ALA A 67 19.71 1.89 -11.60
CA ALA A 67 18.59 2.59 -11.04
C ALA A 67 17.46 2.63 -12.08
N GLN A 68 16.38 1.91 -11.81
CA GLN A 68 15.18 1.88 -12.64
C GLN A 68 14.00 2.38 -11.81
N HIS A 69 13.19 3.21 -12.45
CA HIS A 69 11.91 3.62 -11.87
C HIS A 69 10.81 2.68 -12.36
N GLU A 70 9.82 2.42 -11.53
CA GLU A 70 8.75 1.50 -11.90
C GLU A 70 7.37 1.98 -11.46
N LEU A 71 6.38 1.53 -12.20
CA LEU A 71 4.97 1.57 -11.88
C LEU A 71 4.43 0.14 -11.87
N LEU A 72 3.68 -0.22 -10.83
CA LEU A 72 2.96 -1.48 -10.76
C LEU A 72 1.46 -1.18 -10.78
N LEU A 73 0.79 -1.61 -11.85
CA LEU A 73 -0.66 -1.51 -11.99
C LEU A 73 -1.31 -2.85 -11.65
N GLY A 74 -2.45 -2.80 -10.95
CA GLY A 74 -3.37 -3.92 -10.77
C GLY A 74 -4.52 -3.85 -11.77
N LEU A 75 -5.00 -5.00 -12.21
CA LEU A 75 -6.26 -5.11 -12.93
C LEU A 75 -7.38 -5.40 -11.92
N LYS A 76 -8.51 -4.70 -12.03
CA LYS A 76 -9.66 -4.98 -11.15
C LYS A 76 -10.22 -6.41 -11.33
N GLN A 77 -10.01 -6.99 -12.51
CA GLN A 77 -10.29 -8.38 -12.81
C GLN A 77 -9.13 -8.93 -13.64
N PRO A 78 -8.69 -10.18 -13.40
CA PRO A 78 -7.75 -10.83 -14.27
C PRO A 78 -8.22 -10.82 -15.72
N ALA A 79 -7.30 -10.66 -16.66
CA ALA A 79 -7.62 -10.51 -18.07
C ALA A 79 -6.56 -11.15 -18.97
N ILE A 80 -6.92 -11.42 -20.22
CA ILE A 80 -5.98 -11.67 -21.29
C ILE A 80 -5.67 -10.30 -21.93
N VAL A 81 -4.45 -9.84 -21.74
CA VAL A 81 -3.98 -8.53 -22.28
C VAL A 81 -3.30 -8.76 -23.61
N ASP A 82 -3.66 -7.99 -24.64
CA ASP A 82 -3.09 -8.06 -25.99
C ASP A 82 -2.62 -6.72 -26.54
N GLN A 83 -2.93 -5.61 -25.84
CA GLN A 83 -2.52 -4.27 -26.23
C GLN A 83 -2.29 -3.39 -25.00
N ILE A 84 -1.28 -2.55 -25.06
CA ILE A 84 -0.94 -1.53 -24.07
C ILE A 84 -0.77 -0.19 -24.78
N ASP A 85 -1.51 0.84 -24.37
CA ASP A 85 -1.32 2.19 -24.84
C ASP A 85 -0.60 2.99 -23.76
N ILE A 86 0.46 3.72 -24.15
CA ILE A 86 1.23 4.61 -23.29
C ILE A 86 1.18 6.02 -23.88
N SER A 87 0.83 6.98 -23.04
CA SER A 87 0.82 8.40 -23.39
C SER A 87 1.87 9.16 -22.59
N THR A 88 2.59 10.03 -23.29
CA THR A 88 3.50 11.03 -22.73
C THR A 88 2.97 12.45 -22.93
N HIS A 89 1.67 12.61 -23.20
CA HIS A 89 1.06 13.92 -23.42
C HIS A 89 1.44 14.93 -22.34
N TRP A 90 1.81 16.13 -22.78
CA TRP A 90 2.28 17.26 -21.97
C TRP A 90 3.71 17.14 -21.44
N PHE A 91 4.37 15.95 -21.55
CA PHE A 91 5.79 15.80 -21.28
C PHE A 91 6.58 16.06 -22.58
N THR A 92 7.01 17.31 -22.79
CA THR A 92 7.59 17.76 -24.06
C THR A 92 9.11 17.70 -24.12
N GLY A 93 9.77 17.24 -23.06
CA GLY A 93 11.22 17.10 -22.95
C GLY A 93 11.66 16.42 -21.66
N ASN A 94 10.68 16.02 -20.86
CA ASN A 94 10.85 15.34 -19.59
C ASN A 94 10.04 14.03 -19.53
N GLN A 95 9.68 13.45 -20.68
CA GLN A 95 9.07 12.12 -20.73
C GLN A 95 10.09 11.03 -20.38
N VAL A 96 9.61 9.89 -19.91
CA VAL A 96 10.42 8.67 -19.81
C VAL A 96 10.91 8.30 -21.20
N PRO A 97 12.24 8.13 -21.43
CA PRO A 97 12.78 7.91 -22.76
C PRO A 97 12.51 6.50 -23.32
N ALA A 98 12.38 5.49 -22.45
CA ALA A 98 12.06 4.11 -22.85
C ALA A 98 11.47 3.32 -21.72
N VAL A 99 10.63 2.32 -22.05
CA VAL A 99 9.98 1.43 -21.08
C VAL A 99 10.15 -0.05 -21.44
N SER A 100 10.20 -0.92 -20.45
CA SER A 100 9.90 -2.35 -20.58
C SER A 100 8.62 -2.64 -19.82
N ILE A 101 7.83 -3.61 -20.32
CA ILE A 101 6.54 -3.97 -19.71
C ILE A 101 6.52 -5.45 -19.44
N GLU A 102 6.13 -5.79 -18.21
CA GLU A 102 5.88 -7.15 -17.76
C GLU A 102 4.40 -7.31 -17.42
N LEU A 103 3.79 -8.36 -17.93
CA LEU A 103 2.47 -8.82 -17.49
C LEU A 103 2.68 -9.94 -16.48
N ILE A 104 1.97 -9.84 -15.34
CA ILE A 104 2.16 -10.71 -14.18
C ILE A 104 0.85 -11.43 -13.89
N ARG A 105 0.92 -12.75 -13.67
CA ARG A 105 -0.17 -13.59 -13.20
C ARG A 105 0.30 -14.42 -12.00
N GLY A 106 -0.21 -14.10 -10.80
CA GLY A 106 0.34 -14.67 -9.56
C GLY A 106 1.84 -14.36 -9.42
N ASP A 107 2.67 -15.42 -9.36
CA ASP A 107 4.13 -15.30 -9.25
C ASP A 107 4.86 -15.32 -10.60
N GLN A 108 4.13 -15.43 -11.71
CA GLN A 108 4.72 -15.52 -13.04
C GLN A 108 4.70 -14.14 -13.71
N ALA A 109 5.87 -13.68 -14.16
CA ALA A 109 6.04 -12.45 -14.93
C ALA A 109 6.52 -12.78 -16.35
N VAL A 110 5.91 -12.16 -17.35
CA VAL A 110 6.26 -12.29 -18.77
C VAL A 110 6.58 -10.92 -19.32
N THR A 111 7.80 -10.70 -19.80
CA THR A 111 8.17 -9.46 -20.51
C THR A 111 7.52 -9.46 -21.89
N VAL A 112 6.60 -8.54 -22.12
CA VAL A 112 5.85 -8.41 -23.38
C VAL A 112 6.36 -7.26 -24.25
N VAL A 113 7.05 -6.29 -23.63
CA VAL A 113 7.72 -5.19 -24.32
C VAL A 113 9.10 -5.00 -23.68
N ASP A 114 10.14 -4.94 -24.48
CA ASP A 114 11.50 -4.67 -23.99
C ASP A 114 12.07 -3.41 -24.61
N ARG A 115 12.45 -2.45 -23.75
CA ARG A 115 13.13 -1.18 -24.07
C ARG A 115 12.52 -0.41 -25.26
N HIS A 116 11.18 -0.31 -25.28
CA HIS A 116 10.51 0.48 -26.30
C HIS A 116 10.73 1.98 -26.02
N ARG A 117 11.23 2.70 -27.03
CA ARG A 117 11.45 4.15 -26.96
C ARG A 117 10.13 4.90 -26.96
N LEU A 118 10.01 5.92 -26.10
CA LEU A 118 8.88 6.83 -26.04
C LEU A 118 9.28 8.21 -26.61
N GLU A 119 8.44 8.77 -27.47
CA GLU A 119 8.60 10.12 -27.98
C GLU A 119 7.93 11.14 -27.05
N PRO A 120 8.40 12.41 -27.04
CA PRO A 120 7.75 13.47 -26.25
C PRO A 120 6.35 13.79 -26.77
N ASP A 121 5.44 14.14 -25.87
CA ASP A 121 4.07 14.58 -26.19
C ASP A 121 3.33 13.67 -27.19
N ALA A 122 3.43 12.36 -27.00
CA ALA A 122 2.94 11.37 -27.94
C ALA A 122 2.10 10.28 -27.23
N GLU A 123 1.39 9.51 -28.04
CA GLU A 123 0.73 8.27 -27.60
C GLU A 123 1.21 7.13 -28.50
N VAL A 124 1.55 5.99 -27.90
CA VAL A 124 1.96 4.79 -28.60
C VAL A 124 1.09 3.62 -28.22
N THR A 125 0.68 2.84 -29.22
CA THR A 125 -0.02 1.56 -29.05
C THR A 125 0.96 0.41 -29.24
N LEU A 126 1.15 -0.39 -28.23
CA LEU A 126 2.02 -1.57 -28.20
C LEU A 126 1.17 -2.83 -28.22
N ARG A 127 1.29 -3.64 -29.24
CA ARG A 127 0.62 -4.94 -29.34
C ARG A 127 1.55 -6.03 -28.84
N CYS A 128 1.02 -6.96 -28.07
CA CYS A 128 1.76 -8.12 -27.57
C CYS A 128 1.01 -9.41 -27.86
N GLN A 129 1.68 -10.54 -27.63
CA GLN A 129 0.98 -11.83 -27.61
C GLN A 129 -0.05 -11.82 -26.49
N PRO A 130 -1.27 -12.33 -26.72
CA PRO A 130 -2.28 -12.43 -25.67
C PRO A 130 -1.73 -13.15 -24.44
N THR A 131 -1.69 -12.47 -23.30
CA THR A 131 -1.08 -12.96 -22.08
C THR A 131 -2.02 -12.74 -20.90
N GLU A 132 -2.25 -13.78 -20.10
CA GLU A 132 -3.03 -13.67 -18.88
C GLU A 132 -2.30 -12.85 -17.83
N ALA A 133 -3.01 -11.89 -17.20
CA ALA A 133 -2.45 -11.02 -16.18
C ALA A 133 -3.49 -10.61 -15.13
N ASP A 134 -3.02 -10.36 -13.92
CA ASP A 134 -3.70 -9.61 -12.86
C ASP A 134 -2.95 -8.32 -12.51
N LYS A 135 -1.68 -8.20 -12.94
CA LYS A 135 -0.85 -7.01 -12.74
C LYS A 135 -0.04 -6.71 -14.00
N CYS A 136 0.35 -5.44 -14.12
CA CYS A 136 1.24 -4.95 -15.17
C CYS A 136 2.33 -4.10 -14.53
N ARG A 137 3.59 -4.49 -14.71
CA ARG A 137 4.76 -3.70 -14.29
C ARG A 137 5.31 -2.93 -15.47
N VAL A 138 5.50 -1.64 -15.30
CA VAL A 138 6.16 -0.77 -16.28
C VAL A 138 7.48 -0.30 -15.68
N LEU A 139 8.58 -0.74 -16.28
CA LEU A 139 9.94 -0.36 -15.92
C LEU A 139 10.38 0.83 -16.78
N CYS A 140 10.69 1.94 -16.15
CA CYS A 140 11.15 3.16 -16.82
C CYS A 140 12.68 3.16 -16.88
N HIS A 141 13.23 3.19 -18.10
CA HIS A 141 14.69 3.20 -18.32
C HIS A 141 15.25 4.62 -18.36
N GLN A 142 15.25 5.27 -17.28
CA GLN A 142 15.66 6.61 -16.87
C GLN A 142 14.50 7.44 -16.33
N GLU A 143 14.85 8.57 -15.75
CA GLU A 143 13.94 9.56 -15.17
C GLU A 143 13.00 10.15 -16.21
N GLY A 144 11.82 10.54 -15.81
CA GLY A 144 10.86 11.23 -16.67
C GLY A 144 9.41 10.99 -16.29
N GLY A 145 8.51 11.40 -17.17
CA GLY A 145 7.07 11.34 -16.95
C GLY A 145 6.33 10.45 -17.95
N ILE A 146 5.22 9.89 -17.48
CA ILE A 146 4.20 9.15 -18.23
C ILE A 146 2.85 9.70 -17.81
N SER A 147 2.05 10.15 -18.77
CA SER A 147 0.75 10.73 -18.47
C SER A 147 -0.37 9.69 -18.32
N ARG A 148 -0.36 8.62 -19.12
CA ARG A 148 -1.38 7.56 -19.04
C ARG A 148 -0.85 6.22 -19.50
N ILE A 149 -1.36 5.15 -18.88
CA ILE A 149 -1.18 3.75 -19.27
C ILE A 149 -2.55 3.12 -19.36
N SER A 150 -2.89 2.51 -20.49
CA SER A 150 -4.16 1.80 -20.68
C SER A 150 -3.90 0.39 -21.18
N LEU A 151 -4.51 -0.60 -20.54
CA LEU A 151 -4.45 -2.00 -20.94
C LEU A 151 -5.74 -2.37 -21.68
N PHE A 152 -5.60 -3.18 -22.72
CA PHE A 152 -6.73 -3.68 -23.52
C PHE A 152 -6.64 -5.19 -23.67
N GLY A 153 -7.81 -5.79 -23.78
CA GLY A 153 -7.94 -7.22 -23.93
C GLY A 153 -9.32 -7.72 -23.49
N ASP A 154 -9.38 -8.97 -23.07
CA ASP A 154 -10.61 -9.64 -22.64
C ASP A 154 -10.51 -10.01 -21.16
N ALA A 155 -11.44 -9.51 -20.34
CA ALA A 155 -11.54 -9.87 -18.94
C ALA A 155 -11.85 -11.36 -18.81
N LEU A 156 -11.10 -12.06 -17.97
CA LEU A 156 -11.41 -13.44 -17.61
C LEU A 156 -12.65 -13.42 -16.72
N GLN A 157 -13.67 -14.20 -17.09
CA GLN A 157 -14.84 -14.37 -16.24
C GLN A 157 -14.43 -15.21 -15.02
N ASP A 158 -14.10 -14.53 -13.93
CA ASP A 158 -13.98 -15.21 -12.64
C ASP A 158 -15.40 -15.37 -12.06
N ARG A 159 -15.76 -16.60 -11.70
CA ARG A 159 -17.11 -16.94 -11.25
C ARG A 159 -17.41 -16.54 -9.82
N SER A 160 -16.43 -16.08 -9.07
CA SER A 160 -16.59 -15.62 -7.69
C SER A 160 -15.75 -14.36 -7.45
N GLN A 161 -16.41 -13.22 -7.44
CA GLN A 161 -15.82 -12.03 -6.82
C GLN A 161 -15.55 -12.38 -5.35
N PRO A 162 -14.32 -12.23 -4.84
CA PRO A 162 -14.04 -12.51 -3.44
C PRO A 162 -14.90 -11.58 -2.57
N ILE A 163 -15.56 -12.15 -1.57
CA ILE A 163 -16.41 -11.39 -0.65
C ILE A 163 -15.52 -10.66 0.36
N ASN A 164 -15.70 -9.34 0.48
CA ASN A 164 -15.11 -8.60 1.57
C ASN A 164 -15.87 -8.89 2.86
N LEU A 165 -15.33 -9.77 3.69
CA LEU A 165 -15.96 -10.23 4.94
C LEU A 165 -16.27 -9.07 5.89
N LEU A 166 -15.41 -8.03 5.92
CA LEU A 166 -15.58 -6.90 6.85
C LEU A 166 -16.86 -6.08 6.60
N GLU A 167 -17.44 -6.13 5.39
CA GLU A 167 -18.71 -5.45 5.10
C GLU A 167 -19.90 -6.03 5.90
N SER A 168 -19.81 -7.30 6.29
CA SER A 168 -20.83 -7.96 7.12
C SER A 168 -20.49 -7.95 8.60
N ALA A 169 -19.32 -7.44 9.00
CA ALA A 169 -18.86 -7.45 10.37
C ALA A 169 -19.40 -6.28 11.20
N ALA A 170 -19.67 -6.53 12.48
CA ALA A 170 -19.87 -5.48 13.46
C ALA A 170 -18.51 -5.08 14.06
N ILE A 171 -18.21 -3.78 14.10
CA ILE A 171 -17.01 -3.26 14.76
C ILE A 171 -17.28 -3.20 16.25
N SER A 172 -16.55 -3.98 17.04
CA SER A 172 -16.76 -4.15 18.48
C SER A 172 -15.83 -3.29 19.34
N SER A 173 -14.65 -2.94 18.83
CA SER A 173 -13.66 -2.09 19.51
C SER A 173 -12.82 -1.35 18.51
N VAL A 174 -12.47 -0.11 18.82
CA VAL A 174 -11.53 0.74 18.07
C VAL A 174 -10.71 1.51 19.08
N SER A 175 -9.40 1.51 18.96
CA SER A 175 -8.50 2.24 19.87
C SER A 175 -8.59 3.75 19.69
N ASN A 176 -8.58 4.18 18.43
CA ASN A 176 -8.53 5.59 18.07
C ASN A 176 -9.14 5.80 16.68
N ALA A 177 -10.06 6.74 16.58
CA ALA A 177 -10.71 7.15 15.33
C ALA A 177 -10.71 8.69 15.25
N HIS A 178 -9.52 9.29 15.15
CA HIS A 178 -9.34 10.74 15.21
C HIS A 178 -9.82 11.41 13.90
N TYR A 179 -9.36 10.89 12.75
CA TYR A 179 -9.85 11.28 11.43
C TYR A 179 -10.37 10.04 10.70
N GLY A 180 -11.68 9.97 10.51
CA GLY A 180 -12.32 8.80 9.94
C GLY A 180 -12.42 7.63 10.92
N HIS A 181 -12.94 6.52 10.43
CA HIS A 181 -13.26 5.35 11.23
C HIS A 181 -12.93 4.08 10.42
N PRO A 182 -12.61 2.93 11.06
CA PRO A 182 -12.41 1.66 10.33
C PRO A 182 -13.55 1.32 9.36
N ALA A 183 -14.80 1.69 9.66
CA ALA A 183 -15.93 1.51 8.74
C ALA A 183 -15.74 2.25 7.41
N ASP A 184 -15.11 3.42 7.40
CA ASP A 184 -14.84 4.18 6.17
C ASP A 184 -13.76 3.49 5.34
N ALA A 185 -12.77 2.86 5.99
CA ALA A 185 -11.74 2.09 5.31
C ALA A 185 -12.27 0.78 4.69
N ILE A 186 -13.28 0.15 5.29
CA ILE A 186 -13.91 -1.08 4.76
C ILE A 186 -14.54 -0.83 3.40
N VAL A 187 -15.23 0.30 3.24
CA VAL A 187 -15.92 0.68 2.00
C VAL A 187 -15.09 1.59 1.10
N GLY A 188 -13.84 1.87 1.49
CA GLY A 188 -12.95 2.77 0.78
C GLY A 188 -12.81 2.43 -0.69
N VAL A 189 -13.09 3.41 -1.55
CA VAL A 189 -12.90 3.35 -3.00
C VAL A 189 -11.86 4.41 -3.36
N ARG A 190 -10.90 4.07 -4.21
CA ARG A 190 -9.92 5.04 -4.72
C ARG A 190 -10.60 6.02 -5.66
N GLU A 191 -10.82 7.23 -5.17
CA GLU A 191 -11.29 8.37 -5.93
C GLU A 191 -10.29 9.51 -5.73
N VAL A 192 -9.87 10.16 -6.81
CA VAL A 192 -8.79 11.17 -6.77
C VAL A 192 -9.12 12.35 -5.85
N ASP A 193 -10.38 12.75 -5.80
CA ASP A 193 -10.84 13.92 -5.05
C ASP A 193 -11.45 13.56 -3.69
N HIS A 194 -11.37 12.30 -3.25
CA HIS A 194 -12.08 11.84 -2.08
C HIS A 194 -11.21 10.99 -1.18
N MET A 195 -10.82 11.57 -0.04
CA MET A 195 -10.10 10.85 1.00
C MET A 195 -11.10 10.37 2.06
N LYS A 196 -11.39 9.08 2.05
CA LYS A 196 -12.05 8.34 3.13
C LYS A 196 -11.04 7.35 3.67
N GLY A 197 -11.22 6.97 4.92
CA GLY A 197 -10.38 5.97 5.53
C GLY A 197 -10.37 6.10 7.03
N TRP A 198 -9.38 5.52 7.64
CA TRP A 198 -9.16 5.54 9.07
C TRP A 198 -7.77 6.10 9.37
N GLU A 199 -7.71 7.26 10.01
CA GLU A 199 -6.48 7.88 10.48
C GLU A 199 -6.56 8.10 11.98
N SER A 200 -5.56 7.61 12.70
CA SER A 200 -5.42 7.77 14.14
C SER A 200 -4.73 9.08 14.51
N ALA A 201 -4.89 9.52 15.76
CA ALA A 201 -4.17 10.66 16.28
C ALA A 201 -2.67 10.39 16.35
N ARG A 202 -1.86 11.45 16.17
CA ARG A 202 -0.42 11.38 16.39
C ARG A 202 -0.12 11.22 17.89
N GLY A 203 0.92 10.49 18.23
CA GLY A 203 1.33 10.29 19.62
C GLY A 203 0.74 9.05 20.28
N SER A 204 -0.08 8.27 19.58
CA SER A 204 -0.43 6.91 19.96
C SER A 204 0.61 5.91 19.39
N PHE A 205 0.72 4.74 20.05
CA PHE A 205 1.68 3.72 19.67
C PHE A 205 1.02 2.35 19.67
N GLY A 206 0.47 1.99 18.51
CA GLY A 206 -0.29 0.77 18.28
C GLY A 206 -1.80 1.03 18.30
N GLU A 207 -2.40 0.84 17.16
CA GLU A 207 -3.83 1.04 16.94
C GLU A 207 -4.50 -0.27 16.58
N HIS A 208 -5.77 -0.42 16.95
CA HIS A 208 -6.50 -1.64 16.67
C HIS A 208 -7.96 -1.39 16.30
N ALA A 209 -8.53 -2.35 15.57
CA ALA A 209 -9.97 -2.53 15.40
C ALA A 209 -10.34 -4.01 15.54
N VAL A 210 -11.45 -4.30 16.22
CA VAL A 210 -12.02 -5.64 16.39
C VAL A 210 -13.29 -5.76 15.59
N PHE A 211 -13.35 -6.77 14.73
CA PHE A 211 -14.48 -7.11 13.87
C PHE A 211 -15.13 -8.40 14.34
N ARG A 212 -16.44 -8.39 14.55
CA ARG A 212 -17.24 -9.53 14.98
C ARG A 212 -18.19 -9.98 13.89
N PHE A 213 -18.28 -11.26 13.67
CA PHE A 213 -19.17 -11.91 12.72
C PHE A 213 -20.24 -12.72 13.44
N ASP A 214 -21.47 -12.72 12.92
CA ASP A 214 -22.57 -13.53 13.47
C ASP A 214 -22.38 -15.03 13.16
N GLN A 215 -21.80 -15.33 11.98
CA GLN A 215 -21.44 -16.70 11.57
C GLN A 215 -19.92 -16.84 11.44
N PRO A 216 -19.38 -18.05 11.51
CA PRO A 216 -17.97 -18.26 11.25
C PRO A 216 -17.59 -17.83 9.82
N VAL A 217 -16.41 -17.26 9.67
CA VAL A 217 -15.81 -16.88 8.38
C VAL A 217 -14.40 -17.47 8.28
N THR A 218 -13.94 -17.69 7.05
CA THR A 218 -12.58 -18.16 6.77
C THR A 218 -11.85 -17.10 5.95
N PRO A 219 -11.00 -16.25 6.58
CA PRO A 219 -10.19 -15.27 5.88
C PRO A 219 -9.17 -15.93 4.96
N ASN A 220 -8.97 -15.39 3.76
CA ASN A 220 -7.99 -15.87 2.77
C ASN A 220 -6.96 -14.80 2.42
N THR A 221 -7.40 -13.53 2.34
CA THR A 221 -6.52 -12.41 1.93
C THR A 221 -6.83 -11.17 2.72
N LEU A 222 -5.79 -10.52 3.23
CA LEU A 222 -5.84 -9.18 3.82
C LEU A 222 -5.42 -8.16 2.78
N VAL A 223 -6.19 -7.09 2.64
CA VAL A 223 -5.82 -5.91 1.86
C VAL A 223 -5.73 -4.70 2.78
N VAL A 224 -4.61 -4.01 2.72
CA VAL A 224 -4.38 -2.71 3.37
C VAL A 224 -3.95 -1.71 2.31
N ASP A 225 -4.74 -0.68 2.10
CA ASP A 225 -4.48 0.36 1.12
C ASP A 225 -4.11 1.66 1.81
N THR A 226 -2.89 2.14 1.60
CA THR A 226 -2.38 3.41 2.11
C THR A 226 -2.54 4.55 1.09
N TYR A 227 -3.45 4.42 0.13
CA TYR A 227 -3.75 5.41 -0.89
C TYR A 227 -3.91 6.81 -0.29
N LEU A 228 -3.24 7.81 -0.87
CA LEU A 228 -3.13 9.20 -0.43
C LEU A 228 -2.40 9.43 0.92
N HIS A 229 -2.07 8.40 1.68
CA HIS A 229 -1.25 8.52 2.88
C HIS A 229 0.25 8.45 2.51
N ARG A 230 0.75 9.50 1.86
CA ARG A 230 2.14 9.58 1.37
C ARG A 230 3.15 9.88 2.48
N LEU A 231 2.73 10.61 3.52
CA LEU A 231 3.60 11.11 4.58
C LEU A 231 3.23 10.58 5.97
N ASN A 232 2.12 9.87 6.07
CA ASN A 232 1.55 9.43 7.34
C ASN A 232 0.96 8.00 7.30
N PRO A 233 1.46 7.05 6.48
CA PRO A 233 1.02 5.68 6.62
C PRO A 233 1.57 5.09 7.91
N PRO A 234 0.95 4.05 8.49
CA PRO A 234 1.59 3.22 9.49
C PRO A 234 2.84 2.54 8.92
N LEU A 235 3.76 2.14 9.79
CA LEU A 235 4.96 1.41 9.36
C LEU A 235 4.69 -0.07 9.08
N CYS A 236 3.76 -0.65 9.85
CA CYS A 236 3.39 -2.06 9.69
C CYS A 236 2.01 -2.35 10.22
N CYS A 237 1.48 -3.51 9.85
CA CYS A 237 0.23 -4.05 10.38
C CYS A 237 0.29 -5.56 10.56
N GLN A 238 -0.70 -6.11 11.27
CA GLN A 238 -0.88 -7.55 11.42
C GLN A 238 -2.36 -7.88 11.64
N LEU A 239 -2.81 -9.00 11.10
CA LEU A 239 -4.15 -9.53 11.29
C LEU A 239 -4.12 -10.76 12.20
N PHE A 240 -5.04 -10.77 13.16
CA PHE A 240 -5.24 -11.86 14.09
C PHE A 240 -6.67 -12.38 14.00
N ALA A 241 -6.86 -13.64 14.33
CA ALA A 241 -8.17 -14.25 14.48
C ALA A 241 -8.33 -14.83 15.89
N LEU A 242 -9.57 -14.83 16.39
CA LEU A 242 -9.90 -15.47 17.64
C LEU A 242 -10.35 -16.90 17.37
N PRO A 243 -9.71 -17.94 17.97
CA PRO A 243 -10.19 -19.31 17.86
C PRO A 243 -11.67 -19.43 18.28
N LEU A 244 -12.43 -20.26 17.56
CA LEU A 244 -13.89 -20.39 17.80
C LEU A 244 -14.23 -20.74 19.25
N GLU A 245 -13.44 -21.60 19.87
CA GLU A 245 -13.59 -22.01 21.27
C GLU A 245 -13.34 -20.85 22.27
N GLN A 246 -12.61 -19.84 21.89
CA GLN A 246 -12.32 -18.67 22.71
C GLN A 246 -13.38 -17.57 22.59
N THR A 247 -14.23 -17.62 21.56
CA THR A 247 -15.19 -16.55 21.25
C THR A 247 -16.16 -16.28 22.40
N ALA A 248 -16.61 -17.32 23.14
CA ALA A 248 -17.52 -17.18 24.25
C ALA A 248 -16.86 -16.65 25.54
N HIS A 249 -15.54 -16.69 25.62
CA HIS A 249 -14.76 -16.37 26.82
C HIS A 249 -13.96 -15.08 26.71
N THR A 250 -13.99 -14.40 25.53
CA THR A 250 -13.20 -13.21 25.25
C THR A 250 -14.11 -12.00 25.06
N SER A 251 -13.86 -10.92 25.82
CA SER A 251 -14.50 -9.64 25.57
C SER A 251 -14.00 -9.03 24.26
N LEU A 252 -14.91 -8.73 23.33
CA LEU A 252 -14.59 -8.08 22.07
C LEU A 252 -14.67 -6.56 22.13
N SER A 253 -15.37 -6.01 23.13
CA SER A 253 -15.43 -4.56 23.39
C SER A 253 -14.24 -4.05 24.21
N GLU A 254 -13.63 -4.92 25.01
CA GLU A 254 -12.45 -4.66 25.82
C GLU A 254 -11.45 -5.79 25.59
N PRO A 255 -10.82 -5.86 24.41
CA PRO A 255 -9.99 -7.00 24.03
C PRO A 255 -8.66 -7.00 24.79
N ILE A 256 -8.23 -8.20 25.22
CA ILE A 256 -6.86 -8.39 25.69
C ILE A 256 -5.98 -8.46 24.44
N LEU A 257 -5.31 -7.35 24.12
CA LEU A 257 -4.48 -7.22 22.93
C LEU A 257 -3.15 -7.97 23.07
N PRO A 258 -2.54 -8.39 21.94
CA PRO A 258 -1.11 -8.70 21.90
C PRO A 258 -0.31 -7.50 22.39
N LYS A 259 0.65 -7.72 23.29
CA LYS A 259 1.45 -6.63 23.87
C LYS A 259 2.67 -6.31 23.02
N TRP A 260 3.02 -5.05 22.94
CA TRP A 260 4.29 -4.60 22.42
C TRP A 260 5.36 -4.78 23.49
N GLU A 261 6.48 -5.38 23.12
CA GLU A 261 7.69 -5.50 23.95
C GLU A 261 8.67 -4.41 23.55
N VAL A 262 9.19 -3.70 24.53
CA VAL A 262 10.11 -2.58 24.32
C VAL A 262 11.48 -2.96 24.88
N SER A 263 12.54 -2.70 24.13
CA SER A 263 13.91 -2.80 24.57
C SER A 263 14.65 -1.49 24.32
N VAL A 264 15.59 -1.17 25.18
CA VAL A 264 16.38 0.06 25.14
C VAL A 264 17.84 -0.29 24.90
N SER A 265 18.50 0.37 23.95
CA SER A 265 19.82 0.00 23.43
C SER A 265 20.99 0.09 24.43
N GLN A 266 20.81 0.74 25.58
CA GLN A 266 21.86 0.85 26.62
C GLN A 266 21.67 -0.07 27.83
N ALA A 267 20.64 -0.91 27.82
CA ALA A 267 20.36 -1.86 28.87
C ALA A 267 20.11 -3.24 28.28
N ASP A 268 20.85 -4.24 28.71
CA ASP A 268 20.55 -5.65 28.39
C ASP A 268 19.23 -6.12 29.04
N ASP A 269 18.52 -5.22 29.73
CA ASP A 269 17.31 -5.51 30.46
C ASP A 269 16.06 -5.11 29.66
N PHE A 270 15.20 -6.11 29.45
CA PHE A 270 13.84 -5.93 28.94
C PHE A 270 12.91 -5.52 30.07
N GLU A 271 12.57 -4.24 30.15
CA GLU A 271 11.47 -3.83 31.04
C GLU A 271 10.15 -3.97 30.30
N PRO A 272 9.20 -4.78 30.82
CA PRO A 272 7.86 -4.85 30.27
C PRO A 272 7.18 -3.51 30.48
N VAL A 273 6.76 -2.89 29.37
CA VAL A 273 6.05 -1.62 29.38
C VAL A 273 4.55 -1.90 29.40
N GLU A 274 3.87 -1.50 30.47
CA GLU A 274 2.43 -1.68 30.61
C GLU A 274 1.64 -0.74 29.70
N ASP A 275 2.12 0.52 29.57
CA ASP A 275 1.57 1.54 28.68
C ASP A 275 2.65 2.05 27.75
N LEU A 276 2.66 1.51 26.52
CA LEU A 276 3.65 1.89 25.50
C LEU A 276 3.54 3.37 25.11
N SER A 277 2.32 3.91 25.02
CA SER A 277 2.12 5.31 24.65
C SER A 277 2.68 6.27 25.69
N ALA A 278 2.44 6.00 26.98
CA ALA A 278 3.02 6.80 28.06
C ALA A 278 4.55 6.67 28.11
N PHE A 279 5.09 5.48 27.95
CA PHE A 279 6.53 5.25 27.88
C PHE A 279 7.19 6.03 26.75
N MET A 280 6.68 5.89 25.52
CA MET A 280 7.22 6.58 24.35
C MET A 280 7.11 8.10 24.48
N SER A 281 6.00 8.62 25.02
CA SER A 281 5.84 10.04 25.28
C SER A 281 6.89 10.55 26.27
N ASN A 282 7.20 9.81 27.32
CA ASN A 282 8.24 10.18 28.28
C ASN A 282 9.64 10.19 27.65
N GLU A 283 9.94 9.23 26.77
CA GLU A 283 11.24 9.21 26.06
C GLU A 283 11.36 10.39 25.08
N LEU A 284 10.29 10.78 24.40
CA LEU A 284 10.29 11.88 23.44
C LEU A 284 10.52 13.27 24.07
N ILE A 285 10.14 13.47 25.33
CA ILE A 285 10.36 14.75 26.03
C ILE A 285 11.72 14.86 26.74
N LYS A 286 12.53 13.80 26.75
CA LYS A 286 13.88 13.85 27.28
C LYS A 286 14.77 14.73 26.41
N SER A 287 15.87 15.23 27.00
CA SER A 287 16.85 15.99 26.23
C SER A 287 17.50 15.09 25.17
N ARG A 288 18.03 15.70 24.10
CA ARG A 288 18.72 14.94 23.03
C ARG A 288 19.89 14.10 23.53
N THR A 289 20.54 14.53 24.61
CA THR A 289 21.66 13.82 25.22
C THR A 289 21.24 12.61 26.01
N ASP A 290 19.97 12.56 26.43
CA ASP A 290 19.41 11.48 27.24
C ASP A 290 18.58 10.51 26.43
N GLN A 291 18.33 10.80 25.14
CA GLN A 291 17.56 9.93 24.24
C GLN A 291 18.33 8.66 23.96
N ARG A 292 17.63 7.54 24.00
CA ARG A 292 18.12 6.20 23.74
C ARG A 292 17.42 5.60 22.54
N ASP A 293 18.07 4.71 21.84
CA ASP A 293 17.42 3.94 20.78
C ASP A 293 16.47 2.93 21.41
N ILE A 294 15.23 2.92 20.91
CA ILE A 294 14.15 2.09 21.41
C ILE A 294 13.75 1.12 20.30
N GLN A 295 13.74 -0.17 20.62
CA GLN A 295 13.23 -1.20 19.74
C GLN A 295 11.88 -1.69 20.27
N VAL A 296 10.90 -1.82 19.37
CA VAL A 296 9.56 -2.29 19.69
C VAL A 296 9.24 -3.49 18.81
N ARG A 297 8.72 -4.55 19.40
CA ARG A 297 8.26 -5.74 18.68
C ARG A 297 6.93 -6.22 19.22
N MET A 298 6.15 -6.94 18.39
CA MET A 298 4.96 -7.63 18.85
C MET A 298 5.37 -8.78 19.78
N GLY A 299 4.90 -8.73 21.02
CA GLY A 299 5.14 -9.76 22.01
C GLY A 299 4.37 -11.04 21.70
N ARG A 300 4.94 -12.17 22.08
CA ARG A 300 4.29 -13.48 21.93
C ARG A 300 3.59 -13.85 23.24
N ASN A 301 2.39 -14.43 23.15
CA ASN A 301 1.74 -15.25 24.19
C ASN A 301 1.02 -14.57 25.37
N THR A 302 0.54 -13.33 25.29
CA THR A 302 -0.28 -12.76 26.38
C THR A 302 -1.75 -12.57 26.00
N SER A 303 -2.15 -12.95 24.80
CA SER A 303 -3.46 -12.65 24.21
C SER A 303 -4.11 -13.92 23.65
N PRO A 304 -5.45 -14.05 23.69
CA PRO A 304 -6.14 -15.17 23.06
C PRO A 304 -6.16 -15.11 21.53
N TRP A 305 -5.69 -14.02 20.96
CA TRP A 305 -5.66 -13.78 19.51
C TRP A 305 -4.49 -14.49 18.85
N MET A 306 -4.78 -15.26 17.81
CA MET A 306 -3.78 -15.95 17.01
C MET A 306 -3.45 -15.15 15.75
N PRO A 307 -2.17 -14.87 15.45
CA PRO A 307 -1.80 -14.20 14.22
C PRO A 307 -2.11 -15.09 13.01
N ILE A 308 -2.85 -14.55 12.05
CA ILE A 308 -3.14 -15.23 10.77
C ILE A 308 -2.41 -14.61 9.59
N THR A 309 -1.65 -13.54 9.83
CA THR A 309 -0.61 -13.02 8.91
C THR A 309 0.71 -12.87 9.66
N GLY A 310 1.80 -12.74 8.92
CA GLY A 310 3.05 -12.18 9.46
C GLY A 310 2.88 -10.70 9.81
N LEU A 311 3.94 -10.09 10.34
CA LEU A 311 4.02 -8.64 10.44
C LEU A 311 4.30 -8.08 9.04
N ILE A 312 3.39 -7.26 8.53
CA ILE A 312 3.41 -6.73 7.16
C ILE A 312 3.95 -5.31 7.21
N GLY A 313 5.06 -5.04 6.50
CA GLY A 313 5.56 -3.68 6.30
C GLY A 313 4.65 -2.90 5.35
N LEU A 314 4.30 -1.67 5.72
CA LEU A 314 3.45 -0.80 4.92
C LEU A 314 4.28 0.31 4.28
N SER A 315 4.14 0.45 2.97
CA SER A 315 4.72 1.55 2.19
C SER A 315 3.72 2.68 2.01
N PRO A 316 4.17 3.92 1.84
CA PRO A 316 3.28 5.04 1.53
C PRO A 316 2.54 4.84 0.21
N ASP A 317 1.28 5.29 0.16
CA ASP A 317 0.48 5.37 -1.07
C ASP A 317 0.46 4.08 -1.91
N THR A 318 0.38 2.92 -1.22
CA THR A 318 0.54 1.58 -1.80
C THR A 318 -0.64 0.69 -1.46
N TYR A 319 -1.04 -0.16 -2.40
CA TYR A 319 -2.02 -1.23 -2.20
C TYR A 319 -1.28 -2.51 -1.82
N HIS A 320 -1.43 -2.92 -0.55
CA HIS A 320 -0.83 -4.13 -0.01
C HIS A 320 -1.85 -5.26 -0.02
N GLU A 321 -1.44 -6.42 -0.49
CA GLU A 321 -2.25 -7.64 -0.49
C GLU A 321 -1.41 -8.78 0.08
N GLU A 322 -1.92 -9.45 1.10
CA GLU A 322 -1.22 -10.50 1.83
C GLU A 322 -2.12 -11.70 2.08
N ALA A 323 -1.62 -12.89 1.80
CA ALA A 323 -2.33 -14.12 2.08
C ALA A 323 -2.38 -14.39 3.60
N THR A 324 -3.54 -14.87 4.08
CA THR A 324 -3.67 -15.34 5.47
C THR A 324 -3.32 -16.82 5.58
N ILE A 325 -3.15 -17.32 6.81
CA ILE A 325 -3.07 -18.76 7.07
C ILE A 325 -4.39 -19.41 6.63
N THR A 326 -4.30 -20.38 5.73
CA THR A 326 -5.46 -21.04 5.13
C THR A 326 -6.26 -21.89 6.13
N GLY A 327 -7.59 -21.86 5.97
CA GLY A 327 -8.51 -22.75 6.69
C GLY A 327 -8.78 -22.39 8.16
N PHE A 328 -8.41 -21.20 8.62
CA PHE A 328 -8.68 -20.76 9.98
C PHE A 328 -10.08 -20.13 10.07
N ALA A 329 -11.06 -20.91 10.57
CA ALA A 329 -12.40 -20.40 10.79
C ALA A 329 -12.48 -19.58 12.10
N THR A 330 -13.13 -18.41 12.06
CA THR A 330 -13.26 -17.51 13.20
C THR A 330 -14.58 -16.74 13.20
N LYS A 331 -14.99 -16.23 14.37
CA LYS A 331 -16.07 -15.24 14.51
C LYS A 331 -15.57 -13.84 14.87
N ALA A 332 -14.26 -13.65 15.04
CA ALA A 332 -13.72 -12.34 15.34
C ALA A 332 -12.31 -12.17 14.76
N LEU A 333 -12.08 -11.01 14.14
CA LEU A 333 -10.78 -10.57 13.65
C LEU A 333 -10.32 -9.36 14.44
N LEU A 334 -9.02 -9.31 14.70
CA LEU A 334 -8.34 -8.16 15.27
C LEU A 334 -7.30 -7.67 14.26
N PHE A 335 -7.44 -6.45 13.79
CA PHE A 335 -6.46 -5.77 12.97
C PHE A 335 -5.67 -4.79 13.83
N ILE A 336 -4.35 -4.84 13.75
CA ILE A 336 -3.45 -3.94 14.48
C ILE A 336 -2.50 -3.28 13.48
N PHE A 337 -2.22 -1.98 13.65
CA PHE A 337 -1.15 -1.32 12.95
C PHE A 337 -0.27 -0.47 13.89
N PHE A 338 0.95 -0.19 13.50
CA PHE A 338 1.94 0.50 14.33
C PHE A 338 2.76 1.51 13.49
N PRO A 339 3.19 2.65 14.08
CA PRO A 339 2.80 3.16 15.41
C PRO A 339 1.41 3.80 15.44
N ASN A 340 1.12 4.65 14.49
CA ASN A 340 -0.12 5.38 14.20
C ASN A 340 -0.09 5.78 12.72
N GLY A 341 -1.12 6.45 12.24
CA GLY A 341 -1.17 6.92 10.85
C GLY A 341 -2.52 6.68 10.20
N GLY A 342 -2.53 6.72 8.88
CA GLY A 342 -3.74 6.57 8.08
C GLY A 342 -3.70 5.39 7.10
N ILE A 343 -4.84 4.74 6.96
CA ILE A 343 -5.12 3.75 5.92
C ILE A 343 -6.40 4.16 5.20
N HIS A 344 -6.37 4.12 3.87
CA HIS A 344 -7.52 4.44 3.04
C HIS A 344 -8.47 3.25 2.90
N GLY A 345 -7.92 2.04 2.79
CA GLY A 345 -8.68 0.82 2.60
C GLY A 345 -8.24 -0.30 3.53
N LEU A 346 -9.23 -1.02 4.07
CA LEU A 346 -9.04 -2.23 4.85
C LEU A 346 -10.07 -3.27 4.42
N LYS A 347 -9.61 -4.37 3.82
CA LYS A 347 -10.49 -5.45 3.37
C LYS A 347 -9.93 -6.79 3.79
N VAL A 348 -10.80 -7.72 4.09
CA VAL A 348 -10.46 -9.12 4.31
C VAL A 348 -11.34 -9.94 3.39
N TYR A 349 -10.74 -10.56 2.39
CA TYR A 349 -11.44 -11.46 1.49
C TYR A 349 -11.42 -12.88 2.03
N GLY A 350 -12.50 -13.62 1.79
CA GLY A 350 -12.62 -15.00 2.24
C GLY A 350 -14.01 -15.57 2.04
N ASP A 351 -14.28 -16.67 2.73
CA ASP A 351 -15.51 -17.45 2.61
C ASP A 351 -16.37 -17.31 3.87
N CYS A 352 -17.68 -17.25 3.69
CA CYS A 352 -18.66 -17.45 4.76
C CYS A 352 -18.92 -18.98 4.86
N THR A 353 -18.71 -19.54 6.05
CA THR A 353 -18.91 -20.98 6.33
C THR A 353 -20.32 -21.28 6.84
#